data_0ac1b059ae624a19867f4ff25667c63e
#
_entry.id   0ac1b059ae624a19867f4ff25667c63e
#
_cell.length_a   1.000
_cell.length_b   1.000
_cell.length_c   1.000
_cell.angle_alpha   90.00
_cell.angle_beta   90.00
_cell.angle_gamma   90.00
#
_symmetry.space_group_name_H-M   'P 1'
#
loop_
_entity.id
_entity.type
_entity.pdbx_description
1 polymer ?
#
loop_
_entity_poly.entity_id
_entity_poly.type
_entity_poly.pdbx_seq_one_letter_code
_entity_poly.pdbx_strand_id
1 'polypeptide(L)'
;MSLTERLIEEVAARRDDLVGLTQELIAIPTLNPPGDNYLEICEYLERRLSGAGFETQMIRAHGAPGDSDTYPRWNIIARREGACAHPCVHFNSHIDVVEVGHGWSVDPFAGVVKDGRVYGRGACDMKGGMAASIVAAEAFIAVCPDFNGAIEISGTADEESGGFGGVAYLAERGFFSPERVDHVIIPEPLNKDRICLGHRGVWWAEIETKGEIAHGSMPFLGDCAVRHMGAVMAEICLLYTSPSP
;
A
#
# COMPACT_ATOMS: atom_id res chain seq x y z
N MET A 1 10.43 34.61 9.15
CA MET A 1 9.99 33.19 9.25
C MET A 1 10.90 32.38 8.35
N SER A 2 11.51 31.34 8.86
CA SER A 2 12.34 30.43 8.08
C SER A 2 11.49 29.62 7.10
N LEU A 3 12.11 28.98 6.10
CA LEU A 3 11.42 28.09 5.18
C LEU A 3 10.71 26.96 5.93
N THR A 4 11.38 26.35 6.92
CA THR A 4 10.80 25.28 7.75
C THR A 4 9.54 25.72 8.49
N GLU A 5 9.55 26.92 9.10
CA GLU A 5 8.37 27.47 9.78
C GLU A 5 7.20 27.67 8.81
N ARG A 6 7.46 28.22 7.61
CA ARG A 6 6.44 28.39 6.59
C ARG A 6 5.83 27.06 6.14
N LEU A 7 6.66 26.01 5.95
CA LEU A 7 6.20 24.67 5.55
C LEU A 7 5.34 24.04 6.66
N ILE A 8 5.74 24.16 7.92
CA ILE A 8 4.97 23.64 9.06
C ILE A 8 3.61 24.33 9.15
N GLU A 9 3.56 25.65 8.98
CA GLU A 9 2.30 26.39 8.98
C GLU A 9 1.40 26.00 7.82
N GLU A 10 1.95 25.87 6.61
CA GLU A 10 1.17 25.47 5.43
C GLU A 10 0.60 24.05 5.57
N VAL A 11 1.40 23.08 6.06
CA VAL A 11 0.93 21.73 6.35
C VAL A 11 -0.15 21.73 7.44
N ALA A 12 0.02 22.52 8.49
CA ALA A 12 -0.98 22.64 9.56
C ALA A 12 -2.30 23.23 9.05
N ALA A 13 -2.24 24.19 8.12
CA ALA A 13 -3.42 24.79 7.51
C ALA A 13 -4.20 23.79 6.62
N ARG A 14 -3.55 22.75 6.12
CA ARG A 14 -4.14 21.70 5.25
C ARG A 14 -4.68 20.49 6.03
N ARG A 15 -4.80 20.58 7.34
CA ARG A 15 -5.25 19.46 8.17
C ARG A 15 -6.59 18.86 7.73
N ASP A 16 -7.56 19.71 7.44
CA ASP A 16 -8.89 19.24 7.04
C ASP A 16 -8.88 18.61 5.63
N ASP A 17 -8.05 19.13 4.72
CA ASP A 17 -7.79 18.53 3.41
C ASP A 17 -7.14 17.15 3.54
N LEU A 18 -6.15 17.00 4.42
CA LEU A 18 -5.53 15.70 4.71
C LEU A 18 -6.56 14.67 5.23
N VAL A 19 -7.42 15.08 6.16
CA VAL A 19 -8.46 14.20 6.69
C VAL A 19 -9.46 13.85 5.59
N GLY A 20 -9.92 14.83 4.82
CA GLY A 20 -10.84 14.61 3.70
C GLY A 20 -10.27 13.68 2.65
N LEU A 21 -9.03 13.92 2.21
CA LEU A 21 -8.35 13.05 1.24
C LEU A 21 -8.22 11.61 1.77
N THR A 22 -7.89 11.45 3.06
CA THR A 22 -7.82 10.12 3.68
C THR A 22 -9.19 9.42 3.63
N GLN A 23 -10.27 10.13 3.93
CA GLN A 23 -11.64 9.60 3.88
C GLN A 23 -12.04 9.19 2.45
N GLU A 24 -11.74 10.02 1.46
CA GLU A 24 -12.03 9.77 0.05
C GLU A 24 -11.27 8.53 -0.48
N LEU A 25 -10.00 8.38 -0.11
CA LEU A 25 -9.22 7.19 -0.45
C LEU A 25 -9.76 5.92 0.22
N ILE A 26 -10.18 6.01 1.49
CA ILE A 26 -10.79 4.88 2.21
C ILE A 26 -12.12 4.47 1.57
N ALA A 27 -12.91 5.43 1.09
CA ALA A 27 -14.22 5.18 0.47
C ALA A 27 -14.14 4.38 -0.84
N ILE A 28 -12.95 4.24 -1.45
CA ILE A 28 -12.71 3.37 -2.59
C ILE A 28 -12.16 2.04 -2.06
N PRO A 29 -12.93 0.94 -2.01
CA PRO A 29 -12.55 -0.33 -1.40
C PRO A 29 -11.64 -1.14 -2.35
N THR A 30 -10.35 -0.96 -2.24
CA THR A 30 -9.32 -1.61 -3.06
C THR A 30 -8.82 -2.90 -2.43
N LEU A 31 -9.73 -3.87 -2.25
CA LEU A 31 -9.42 -5.15 -1.59
C LEU A 31 -8.45 -6.00 -2.43
N ASN A 32 -7.45 -6.53 -1.77
CA ASN A 32 -6.48 -7.46 -2.37
C ASN A 32 -6.23 -8.67 -1.43
N PRO A 33 -6.49 -9.91 -1.85
CA PRO A 33 -7.11 -10.27 -3.14
C PRO A 33 -8.59 -9.84 -3.21
N PRO A 34 -9.21 -9.68 -4.39
CA PRO A 34 -8.68 -10.03 -5.73
C PRO A 34 -8.00 -8.88 -6.49
N GLY A 35 -8.01 -7.66 -5.98
CA GLY A 35 -7.54 -6.45 -6.64
C GLY A 35 -8.71 -5.58 -7.15
N ASP A 36 -9.67 -5.34 -6.26
CA ASP A 36 -10.85 -4.54 -6.56
C ASP A 36 -10.51 -3.06 -6.75
N ASN A 37 -11.20 -2.39 -7.65
CA ASN A 37 -11.24 -0.93 -7.80
C ASN A 37 -9.89 -0.22 -8.02
N TYR A 38 -8.85 -0.92 -8.51
CA TYR A 38 -7.54 -0.32 -8.76
C TYR A 38 -7.58 0.76 -9.85
N LEU A 39 -8.41 0.59 -10.88
CA LEU A 39 -8.61 1.64 -11.88
C LEU A 39 -9.25 2.89 -11.25
N GLU A 40 -10.30 2.71 -10.45
CA GLU A 40 -11.04 3.81 -9.83
C GLU A 40 -10.16 4.66 -8.92
N ILE A 41 -9.36 4.03 -8.05
CA ILE A 41 -8.46 4.78 -7.16
C ILE A 41 -7.34 5.46 -7.95
N CYS A 42 -6.80 4.83 -8.99
CA CYS A 42 -5.80 5.45 -9.85
C CYS A 42 -6.37 6.65 -10.61
N GLU A 43 -7.59 6.57 -11.15
CA GLU A 43 -8.28 7.71 -11.80
C GLU A 43 -8.59 8.83 -10.80
N TYR A 44 -8.93 8.49 -9.54
CA TYR A 44 -9.11 9.47 -8.48
C TYR A 44 -7.79 10.22 -8.20
N LEU A 45 -6.69 9.48 -8.02
CA LEU A 45 -5.34 10.04 -7.81
C LEU A 45 -4.86 10.84 -9.01
N GLU A 46 -5.13 10.40 -10.23
CA GLU A 46 -4.80 11.13 -11.46
C GLU A 46 -5.45 12.53 -11.47
N ARG A 47 -6.76 12.60 -11.19
CA ARG A 47 -7.48 13.88 -11.11
C ARG A 47 -6.91 14.80 -10.03
N ARG A 48 -6.63 14.27 -8.84
CA ARG A 48 -6.07 15.04 -7.71
C ARG A 48 -4.69 15.58 -8.05
N LEU A 49 -3.78 14.72 -8.51
CA LEU A 49 -2.38 15.05 -8.76
C LEU A 49 -2.21 15.95 -10.00
N SER A 50 -2.97 15.69 -11.07
CA SER A 50 -3.00 16.59 -12.23
C SER A 50 -3.50 17.99 -11.84
N GLY A 51 -4.53 18.07 -10.98
CA GLY A 51 -5.03 19.33 -10.43
C GLY A 51 -4.00 20.09 -9.60
N ALA A 52 -3.07 19.39 -8.96
CA ALA A 52 -1.91 19.97 -8.24
C ALA A 52 -0.71 20.27 -9.17
N GLY A 53 -0.84 20.04 -10.48
CA GLY A 53 0.17 20.35 -11.48
C GLY A 53 1.26 19.29 -11.63
N PHE A 54 0.98 18.05 -11.29
CA PHE A 54 1.83 16.90 -11.62
C PHE A 54 1.49 16.39 -13.01
N GLU A 55 2.51 15.94 -13.75
CA GLU A 55 2.34 15.08 -14.91
C GLU A 55 2.06 13.67 -14.43
N THR A 56 0.97 13.05 -14.90
CA THR A 56 0.51 11.75 -14.44
C THR A 56 0.63 10.70 -15.53
N GLN A 57 0.94 9.47 -15.14
CA GLN A 57 0.98 8.30 -16.01
C GLN A 57 0.28 7.13 -15.33
N MET A 58 -0.78 6.65 -15.95
CA MET A 58 -1.47 5.42 -15.56
C MET A 58 -0.79 4.22 -16.23
N ILE A 59 -0.50 3.16 -15.46
CA ILE A 59 0.28 2.00 -15.93
C ILE A 59 -0.43 0.71 -15.51
N ARG A 60 -0.94 -0.04 -16.48
CA ARG A 60 -1.44 -1.40 -16.21
C ARG A 60 -0.29 -2.40 -16.26
N ALA A 61 -0.13 -3.19 -15.22
CA ALA A 61 0.85 -4.26 -15.14
C ALA A 61 0.33 -5.53 -15.84
N HIS A 62 0.28 -5.49 -17.18
CA HIS A 62 -0.17 -6.61 -18.00
C HIS A 62 0.63 -7.88 -17.75
N GLY A 63 -0.08 -8.98 -17.50
CA GLY A 63 0.50 -10.31 -17.30
C GLY A 63 1.15 -10.51 -15.92
N ALA A 64 1.08 -9.54 -15.02
CA ALA A 64 1.46 -9.74 -13.61
C ALA A 64 0.54 -10.78 -12.94
N PRO A 65 1.00 -11.48 -11.91
CA PRO A 65 0.15 -12.37 -11.14
C PRO A 65 -1.14 -11.68 -10.70
N GLY A 66 -2.29 -12.32 -10.97
CA GLY A 66 -3.61 -11.77 -10.66
C GLY A 66 -4.16 -10.75 -11.66
N ASP A 67 -3.36 -10.25 -12.64
CA ASP A 67 -3.90 -9.36 -13.68
C ASP A 67 -4.92 -10.09 -14.57
N SER A 68 -6.06 -9.48 -14.75
CA SER A 68 -7.13 -9.94 -15.64
C SER A 68 -7.97 -8.74 -16.09
N ASP A 69 -8.89 -8.96 -17.03
CA ASP A 69 -9.81 -7.89 -17.43
C ASP A 69 -10.82 -7.55 -16.34
N THR A 70 -11.08 -8.48 -15.41
CA THR A 70 -11.95 -8.26 -14.26
C THR A 70 -11.21 -7.53 -13.13
N TYR A 71 -9.95 -7.86 -12.91
CA TYR A 71 -9.09 -7.30 -11.86
C TYR A 71 -7.78 -6.78 -12.44
N PRO A 72 -7.83 -5.69 -13.23
CA PRO A 72 -6.63 -5.15 -13.87
C PRO A 72 -5.71 -4.50 -12.84
N ARG A 73 -4.39 -4.78 -12.94
CA ARG A 73 -3.36 -4.25 -12.04
C ARG A 73 -2.94 -2.86 -12.49
N TRP A 74 -3.69 -1.84 -12.05
CA TRP A 74 -3.37 -0.45 -12.35
C TRP A 74 -2.49 0.19 -11.30
N ASN A 75 -1.53 0.96 -11.77
CA ASN A 75 -0.63 1.80 -10.98
C ASN A 75 -0.70 3.23 -11.52
N ILE A 76 -0.31 4.19 -10.69
CA ILE A 76 -0.13 5.57 -11.12
C ILE A 76 1.23 6.10 -10.68
N ILE A 77 1.89 6.84 -11.58
CA ILE A 77 3.08 7.66 -11.29
C ILE A 77 2.71 9.11 -11.60
N ALA A 78 3.00 9.99 -10.68
CA ALA A 78 2.83 11.43 -10.84
C ALA A 78 4.15 12.13 -10.56
N ARG A 79 4.61 12.99 -11.47
CA ARG A 79 5.89 13.69 -11.36
C ARG A 79 5.70 15.18 -11.56
N ARG A 80 6.34 15.98 -10.72
CA ARG A 80 6.46 17.40 -10.88
C ARG A 80 7.93 17.80 -10.80
N GLU A 81 8.45 18.37 -11.87
CA GLU A 81 9.78 18.96 -11.91
C GLU A 81 9.73 20.44 -11.55
N GLY A 82 10.73 20.87 -10.77
CA GLY A 82 11.04 22.27 -10.54
C GLY A 82 11.99 22.79 -11.62
N ALA A 83 13.00 23.57 -11.23
CA ALA A 83 13.97 24.11 -12.16
C ALA A 83 14.95 23.08 -12.75
N CYS A 84 15.02 21.87 -12.18
CA CYS A 84 15.84 20.75 -12.66
C CYS A 84 15.23 19.42 -12.20
N ALA A 85 15.67 18.30 -12.82
CA ALA A 85 15.12 16.96 -12.58
C ALA A 85 15.64 16.31 -11.28
N HIS A 86 16.77 16.81 -10.74
CA HIS A 86 17.45 16.23 -9.57
C HIS A 86 17.83 17.30 -8.53
N PRO A 87 17.85 16.92 -7.22
CA PRO A 87 17.49 15.61 -6.68
C PRO A 87 16.00 15.33 -6.83
N CYS A 88 15.64 14.07 -7.08
CA CYS A 88 14.26 13.59 -7.11
C CYS A 88 13.90 12.86 -5.81
N VAL A 89 12.86 13.34 -5.13
CA VAL A 89 12.27 12.66 -3.97
C VAL A 89 11.00 11.96 -4.42
N HIS A 90 10.96 10.65 -4.24
CA HIS A 90 9.84 9.79 -4.60
C HIS A 90 9.09 9.33 -3.35
N PHE A 91 7.80 9.58 -3.28
CA PHE A 91 6.89 8.99 -2.30
C PHE A 91 6.21 7.78 -2.91
N ASN A 92 6.52 6.58 -2.38
CA ASN A 92 5.87 5.35 -2.80
C ASN A 92 4.83 4.92 -1.79
N SER A 93 3.61 4.67 -2.23
CA SER A 93 2.53 4.15 -1.41
C SER A 93 1.75 3.09 -2.17
N HIS A 94 1.33 2.03 -1.50
CA HIS A 94 0.41 1.08 -2.10
C HIS A 94 -1.05 1.56 -2.02
N ILE A 95 -1.85 1.14 -3.00
CA ILE A 95 -3.26 1.50 -3.12
C ILE A 95 -4.19 0.45 -2.54
N ASP A 96 -3.73 -0.79 -2.44
CA ASP A 96 -4.51 -1.93 -1.99
C ASP A 96 -4.65 -2.00 -0.48
N VAL A 97 -5.60 -2.80 -0.05
CA VAL A 97 -5.87 -3.08 1.37
C VAL A 97 -6.30 -4.54 1.52
N VAL A 98 -5.95 -5.18 2.63
CA VAL A 98 -6.41 -6.53 2.96
C VAL A 98 -7.90 -6.57 3.28
N GLU A 99 -8.49 -7.76 3.30
CA GLU A 99 -9.87 -7.99 3.72
C GLU A 99 -10.19 -7.33 5.06
N VAL A 100 -11.44 -6.89 5.19
CA VAL A 100 -11.88 -6.15 6.39
C VAL A 100 -11.90 -7.00 7.67
N GLY A 101 -12.09 -8.32 7.56
CA GLY A 101 -12.23 -9.20 8.72
C GLY A 101 -13.50 -8.91 9.52
N HIS A 102 -13.45 -9.18 10.83
CA HIS A 102 -14.58 -9.07 11.75
C HIS A 102 -14.31 -8.07 12.88
N GLY A 103 -15.37 -7.67 13.59
CA GLY A 103 -15.27 -6.86 14.81
C GLY A 103 -15.21 -5.34 14.60
N TRP A 104 -15.52 -4.85 13.43
CA TRP A 104 -15.62 -3.41 13.17
C TRP A 104 -16.83 -2.80 13.91
N SER A 105 -16.61 -1.65 14.56
CA SER A 105 -17.66 -0.86 15.21
C SER A 105 -18.27 0.22 14.31
N VAL A 106 -17.69 0.40 13.12
CA VAL A 106 -18.13 1.35 12.08
C VAL A 106 -18.01 0.64 10.72
N ASP A 107 -18.63 1.19 9.68
CA ASP A 107 -18.39 0.72 8.33
C ASP A 107 -16.90 0.93 7.98
N PRO A 108 -16.18 -0.14 7.58
CA PRO A 108 -14.74 -0.08 7.27
C PRO A 108 -14.36 0.88 6.15
N PHE A 109 -15.29 1.24 5.28
CA PHE A 109 -15.04 2.13 4.14
C PHE A 109 -15.71 3.51 4.27
N ALA A 110 -16.32 3.82 5.42
CA ALA A 110 -16.94 5.13 5.65
C ALA A 110 -15.93 6.23 6.07
N GLY A 111 -14.69 5.89 6.40
CA GLY A 111 -13.70 6.88 6.84
C GLY A 111 -14.14 7.71 8.04
N VAL A 112 -14.73 7.10 9.06
CA VAL A 112 -15.35 7.80 10.19
C VAL A 112 -14.34 8.57 11.00
N VAL A 113 -14.54 9.89 11.17
CA VAL A 113 -13.72 10.72 12.07
C VAL A 113 -14.37 10.76 13.45
N LYS A 114 -13.65 10.24 14.45
CA LYS A 114 -14.11 10.23 15.84
C LYS A 114 -12.90 10.32 16.78
N ASP A 115 -13.05 11.11 17.85
CA ASP A 115 -12.03 11.25 18.91
C ASP A 115 -10.63 11.60 18.36
N GLY A 116 -10.56 12.44 17.32
CA GLY A 116 -9.31 12.88 16.69
C GLY A 116 -8.62 11.81 15.83
N ARG A 117 -9.33 10.76 15.44
CA ARG A 117 -8.83 9.63 14.61
C ARG A 117 -9.74 9.40 13.42
N VAL A 118 -9.16 8.92 12.33
CA VAL A 118 -9.88 8.39 11.17
C VAL A 118 -9.97 6.87 11.31
N TYR A 119 -11.18 6.34 11.31
CA TYR A 119 -11.45 4.90 11.37
C TYR A 119 -11.84 4.40 9.99
N GLY A 120 -11.11 3.42 9.48
CA GLY A 120 -11.38 2.77 8.21
C GLY A 120 -10.30 1.78 7.81
N ARG A 121 -10.62 0.82 6.94
CA ARG A 121 -9.66 -0.09 6.33
C ARG A 121 -8.72 0.73 5.43
N GLY A 122 -7.41 0.58 5.63
CA GLY A 122 -6.40 1.39 4.94
C GLY A 122 -6.12 2.76 5.58
N ALA A 123 -6.84 3.20 6.63
CA ALA A 123 -6.55 4.45 7.31
C ALA A 123 -5.12 4.52 7.85
N CYS A 124 -4.60 3.40 8.35
CA CYS A 124 -3.24 3.27 8.86
C CYS A 124 -2.30 2.69 7.80
N ASP A 125 -2.71 1.63 7.14
CA ASP A 125 -1.97 0.85 6.16
C ASP A 125 -2.68 0.84 4.81
N MET A 126 -2.22 1.68 3.77
CA MET A 126 -1.39 2.86 4.05
C MET A 126 -1.96 4.14 3.41
N LYS A 127 -3.30 4.18 3.14
CA LYS A 127 -3.96 5.32 2.48
C LYS A 127 -3.80 6.64 3.25
N GLY A 128 -3.70 6.57 4.60
CA GLY A 128 -3.38 7.75 5.42
C GLY A 128 -1.96 8.27 5.17
N GLY A 129 -0.99 7.37 5.01
CA GLY A 129 0.38 7.71 4.62
C GLY A 129 0.45 8.30 3.21
N MET A 130 -0.30 7.72 2.27
CA MET A 130 -0.44 8.25 0.91
C MET A 130 -1.02 9.68 0.92
N ALA A 131 -2.12 9.90 1.63
CA ALA A 131 -2.73 11.23 1.76
C ALA A 131 -1.75 12.24 2.37
N ALA A 132 -0.99 11.83 3.40
CA ALA A 132 0.02 12.69 4.01
C ALA A 132 1.13 13.08 3.03
N SER A 133 1.61 12.15 2.19
CA SER A 133 2.62 12.42 1.17
C SER A 133 2.11 13.40 0.10
N ILE A 134 0.88 13.22 -0.36
CA ILE A 134 0.25 14.12 -1.35
C ILE A 134 0.13 15.54 -0.78
N VAL A 135 -0.46 15.68 0.40
CA VAL A 135 -0.66 16.98 1.04
C VAL A 135 0.68 17.66 1.39
N ALA A 136 1.69 16.89 1.81
CA ALA A 136 3.03 17.43 2.06
C ALA A 136 3.69 17.95 0.78
N ALA A 137 3.58 17.23 -0.34
CA ALA A 137 4.09 17.65 -1.63
C ALA A 137 3.37 18.92 -2.13
N GLU A 138 2.05 18.98 -2.04
CA GLU A 138 1.25 20.16 -2.38
C GLU A 138 1.60 21.38 -1.52
N ALA A 139 1.77 21.18 -0.21
CA ALA A 139 2.19 22.24 0.71
C ALA A 139 3.60 22.75 0.37
N PHE A 140 4.52 21.85 0.04
CA PHE A 140 5.87 22.22 -0.39
C PHE A 140 5.83 23.06 -1.68
N ILE A 141 5.08 22.64 -2.68
CA ILE A 141 4.94 23.37 -3.95
C ILE A 141 4.31 24.75 -3.73
N ALA A 142 3.32 24.86 -2.85
CA ALA A 142 2.69 26.14 -2.53
C ALA A 142 3.66 27.14 -1.88
N VAL A 143 4.56 26.67 -1.02
CA VAL A 143 5.55 27.51 -0.34
C VAL A 143 6.78 27.76 -1.19
N CYS A 144 7.16 26.83 -2.05
CA CYS A 144 8.37 26.85 -2.88
C CYS A 144 8.04 26.53 -4.35
N PRO A 145 7.32 27.40 -5.08
CA PRO A 145 6.91 27.11 -6.46
C PRO A 145 8.10 26.94 -7.42
N ASP A 146 9.20 27.65 -7.15
CA ASP A 146 10.43 27.64 -7.97
C ASP A 146 11.53 26.75 -7.35
N PHE A 147 11.14 25.56 -6.83
CA PHE A 147 12.10 24.64 -6.23
C PHE A 147 13.06 24.01 -7.25
N ASN A 148 14.23 23.57 -6.76
CA ASN A 148 15.15 22.74 -7.54
C ASN A 148 14.90 21.26 -7.24
N GLY A 149 14.98 20.42 -8.26
CA GLY A 149 14.73 18.99 -8.16
C GLY A 149 13.35 18.59 -8.68
N ALA A 150 12.95 17.37 -8.36
CA ALA A 150 11.65 16.81 -8.69
C ALA A 150 10.98 16.15 -7.49
N ILE A 151 9.66 16.14 -7.51
CA ILE A 151 8.82 15.36 -6.60
C ILE A 151 8.10 14.33 -7.44
N GLU A 152 8.17 13.07 -7.01
CA GLU A 152 7.44 11.98 -7.65
C GLU A 152 6.58 11.25 -6.61
N ILE A 153 5.36 10.87 -6.98
CA ILE A 153 4.42 10.15 -6.13
C ILE A 153 3.92 8.95 -6.91
N SER A 154 3.93 7.78 -6.31
CA SER A 154 3.33 6.58 -6.89
C SER A 154 2.23 5.99 -6.02
N GLY A 155 1.17 5.51 -6.68
CA GLY A 155 0.18 4.60 -6.14
C GLY A 155 0.39 3.23 -6.78
N THR A 156 0.84 2.24 -6.01
CA THR A 156 1.25 0.92 -6.52
C THR A 156 0.31 -0.19 -6.08
N ALA A 157 0.06 -1.14 -6.97
CA ALA A 157 -0.82 -2.28 -6.75
C ALA A 157 -0.11 -3.41 -5.99
N ASP A 158 -0.91 -4.31 -5.39
CA ASP A 158 -0.53 -5.64 -4.93
C ASP A 158 0.55 -5.69 -3.83
N GLU A 159 0.77 -4.66 -3.05
CA GLU A 159 1.74 -4.71 -1.95
C GLU A 159 1.38 -5.83 -0.98
N GLU A 160 0.11 -5.92 -0.58
CA GLU A 160 -0.46 -6.89 0.36
C GLU A 160 -0.42 -8.36 -0.13
N SER A 161 -0.05 -8.55 -1.39
CA SER A 161 0.12 -9.88 -2.02
C SER A 161 1.49 -10.08 -2.68
N GLY A 162 2.49 -9.25 -2.32
CA GLY A 162 3.90 -9.41 -2.72
C GLY A 162 4.40 -8.44 -3.79
N GLY A 163 3.59 -7.45 -4.21
CA GLY A 163 4.03 -6.32 -5.03
C GLY A 163 4.34 -6.64 -6.51
N PHE A 164 3.95 -7.80 -7.01
CA PHE A 164 4.31 -8.22 -8.38
C PHE A 164 3.65 -7.36 -9.46
N GLY A 165 2.39 -6.96 -9.28
CA GLY A 165 1.68 -6.04 -10.18
C GLY A 165 1.96 -4.56 -9.91
N GLY A 166 2.69 -4.25 -8.84
CA GLY A 166 3.01 -2.90 -8.38
C GLY A 166 4.50 -2.59 -8.51
N VAL A 167 5.17 -2.48 -7.36
CA VAL A 167 6.56 -2.04 -7.25
C VAL A 167 7.51 -2.88 -8.09
N ALA A 168 7.38 -4.22 -8.10
CA ALA A 168 8.25 -5.09 -8.88
C ALA A 168 8.12 -4.81 -10.39
N TYR A 169 6.88 -4.74 -10.89
CA TYR A 169 6.60 -4.43 -12.31
C TYR A 169 7.16 -3.07 -12.73
N LEU A 170 7.03 -2.06 -11.89
CA LEU A 170 7.53 -0.71 -12.17
C LEU A 170 9.05 -0.62 -12.08
N ALA A 171 9.66 -1.33 -11.10
CA ALA A 171 11.12 -1.38 -10.94
C ALA A 171 11.82 -2.00 -12.16
N GLU A 172 11.28 -3.11 -12.70
CA GLU A 172 11.79 -3.74 -13.92
C GLU A 172 11.77 -2.81 -15.14
N ARG A 173 10.92 -1.77 -15.10
CA ARG A 173 10.78 -0.76 -16.17
C ARG A 173 11.51 0.55 -15.88
N GLY A 174 12.34 0.55 -14.83
CA GLY A 174 13.22 1.67 -14.51
C GLY A 174 12.55 2.84 -13.78
N PHE A 175 11.30 2.71 -13.33
CA PHE A 175 10.61 3.81 -12.61
C PHE A 175 11.26 4.16 -11.28
N PHE A 176 12.02 3.25 -10.68
CA PHE A 176 12.75 3.47 -9.43
C PHE A 176 14.27 3.37 -9.62
N SER A 177 14.76 3.55 -10.87
CA SER A 177 16.19 3.49 -11.13
C SER A 177 16.93 4.69 -10.50
N PRO A 178 18.23 4.53 -10.15
CA PRO A 178 19.04 5.63 -9.61
C PRO A 178 19.18 6.84 -10.55
N GLU A 179 18.99 6.64 -11.86
CA GLU A 179 18.99 7.72 -12.85
C GLU A 179 17.72 8.57 -12.81
N ARG A 180 16.66 8.05 -12.20
CA ARG A 180 15.36 8.71 -12.09
C ARG A 180 15.08 9.26 -10.70
N VAL A 181 15.45 8.51 -9.65
CA VAL A 181 15.08 8.78 -8.26
C VAL A 181 16.32 8.77 -7.38
N ASP A 182 16.52 9.84 -6.61
CA ASP A 182 17.64 9.96 -5.66
C ASP A 182 17.25 9.47 -4.26
N HIS A 183 16.02 9.74 -3.84
CA HIS A 183 15.52 9.40 -2.50
C HIS A 183 14.11 8.86 -2.57
N VAL A 184 13.84 7.77 -1.82
CA VAL A 184 12.50 7.18 -1.69
C VAL A 184 12.02 7.29 -0.25
N ILE A 185 10.78 7.71 -0.09
CA ILE A 185 10.06 7.74 1.19
C ILE A 185 8.84 6.83 1.05
N ILE A 186 8.74 5.84 1.93
CA ILE A 186 7.61 4.91 2.00
C ILE A 186 6.92 5.15 3.35
N PRO A 187 5.74 5.80 3.37
CA PRO A 187 5.06 6.23 4.60
C PRO A 187 4.22 5.12 5.24
N GLU A 188 4.83 3.94 5.42
CA GLU A 188 4.23 2.80 6.11
C GLU A 188 4.04 3.04 7.62
N PRO A 189 3.08 2.38 8.28
CA PRO A 189 2.67 2.68 9.65
C PRO A 189 3.62 2.10 10.72
N LEU A 190 4.85 2.59 10.82
CA LEU A 190 5.86 2.09 11.78
C LEU A 190 5.90 2.81 13.13
N ASN A 191 5.21 3.88 13.32
CA ASN A 191 5.23 4.91 14.36
C ASN A 191 5.96 6.19 13.92
N LYS A 192 5.43 7.33 14.38
CA LYS A 192 5.93 8.67 14.02
C LYS A 192 7.39 8.99 14.46
N ASP A 193 7.93 8.18 15.34
CA ASP A 193 9.27 8.36 15.97
C ASP A 193 10.28 7.30 15.50
N ARG A 194 9.95 6.52 14.46
CA ARG A 194 10.80 5.44 13.96
C ARG A 194 11.01 5.52 12.46
N ILE A 195 12.21 5.15 12.05
CA ILE A 195 12.55 4.91 10.64
C ILE A 195 12.97 3.44 10.53
N CYS A 196 12.33 2.70 9.62
CA CYS A 196 12.70 1.33 9.33
C CYS A 196 14.01 1.31 8.52
N LEU A 197 15.00 0.59 9.01
CA LEU A 197 16.30 0.47 8.36
C LEU A 197 16.44 -0.83 7.54
N GLY A 198 15.41 -1.66 7.54
CA GLY A 198 15.41 -2.94 6.84
C GLY A 198 14.06 -3.62 6.91
N HIS A 199 13.88 -4.66 6.12
CA HIS A 199 12.67 -5.44 6.05
C HIS A 199 12.96 -6.93 6.25
N ARG A 200 12.02 -7.65 6.85
CA ARG A 200 12.10 -9.11 6.93
C ARG A 200 11.66 -9.71 5.60
N GLY A 201 12.31 -10.80 5.20
CA GLY A 201 11.81 -11.60 4.09
C GLY A 201 10.50 -12.27 4.44
N VAL A 202 9.63 -12.43 3.44
CA VAL A 202 8.38 -13.17 3.54
C VAL A 202 8.46 -14.41 2.67
N TRP A 203 8.01 -15.54 3.22
CA TRP A 203 7.87 -16.79 2.49
C TRP A 203 6.48 -17.36 2.74
N TRP A 204 5.72 -17.57 1.68
CA TRP A 204 4.37 -18.11 1.72
C TRP A 204 4.40 -19.54 1.24
N ALA A 205 3.75 -20.42 1.96
CA ALA A 205 3.68 -21.82 1.61
C ALA A 205 2.26 -22.36 1.80
N GLU A 206 1.85 -23.20 0.88
CA GLU A 206 0.65 -24.02 1.01
C GLU A 206 1.05 -25.45 1.36
N ILE A 207 0.38 -26.04 2.35
CA ILE A 207 0.62 -27.42 2.79
C ILE A 207 -0.66 -28.20 2.58
N GLU A 208 -0.59 -29.20 1.72
CA GLU A 208 -1.68 -30.15 1.47
C GLU A 208 -1.37 -31.48 2.15
N THR A 209 -2.35 -32.03 2.91
CA THR A 209 -2.27 -33.40 3.43
C THR A 209 -3.28 -34.29 2.71
N LYS A 210 -2.84 -35.49 2.37
CA LYS A 210 -3.64 -36.49 1.66
C LYS A 210 -3.99 -37.64 2.59
N GLY A 211 -5.09 -38.30 2.30
CA GLY A 211 -5.58 -39.43 3.05
C GLY A 211 -6.32 -40.42 2.15
N GLU A 212 -6.76 -41.53 2.72
CA GLU A 212 -7.55 -42.56 2.07
C GLU A 212 -8.95 -42.63 2.68
N ILE A 213 -9.98 -42.65 1.82
CA ILE A 213 -11.38 -42.70 2.25
C ILE A 213 -11.73 -44.09 2.78
N ALA A 214 -12.46 -44.15 3.89
CA ALA A 214 -13.06 -45.39 4.41
C ALA A 214 -14.48 -45.11 4.90
N HIS A 215 -15.26 -46.20 5.07
CA HIS A 215 -16.57 -46.08 5.67
C HIS A 215 -16.48 -45.60 7.12
N GLY A 216 -17.36 -44.69 7.54
CA GLY A 216 -17.31 -44.06 8.85
C GLY A 216 -17.34 -45.02 10.06
N SER A 217 -17.92 -46.22 9.90
CA SER A 217 -17.89 -47.30 10.96
C SER A 217 -16.59 -48.11 10.96
N MET A 218 -15.71 -47.94 9.96
CA MET A 218 -14.44 -48.66 9.80
C MET A 218 -13.28 -47.71 9.51
N PRO A 219 -13.03 -46.70 10.36
CA PRO A 219 -12.01 -45.70 10.12
C PRO A 219 -10.57 -46.24 10.07
N PHE A 220 -10.37 -47.42 10.61
CA PHE A 220 -9.08 -48.12 10.62
C PHE A 220 -8.67 -48.70 9.24
N LEU A 221 -9.61 -48.71 8.26
CA LEU A 221 -9.32 -49.10 6.88
C LEU A 221 -8.93 -47.90 5.99
N GLY A 222 -9.01 -46.69 6.51
CA GLY A 222 -8.64 -45.47 5.81
C GLY A 222 -7.45 -44.78 6.44
N ASP A 223 -7.09 -43.64 5.85
CA ASP A 223 -6.09 -42.72 6.37
C ASP A 223 -6.64 -41.30 6.44
N CYS A 224 -6.47 -40.64 7.59
CA CYS A 224 -7.15 -39.38 7.87
C CYS A 224 -6.25 -38.18 7.58
N ALA A 225 -6.50 -37.49 6.48
CA ALA A 225 -5.78 -36.25 6.11
C ALA A 225 -5.84 -35.17 7.20
N VAL A 226 -6.95 -35.06 7.94
CA VAL A 226 -7.08 -34.11 9.05
C VAL A 226 -6.12 -34.45 10.20
N ARG A 227 -5.91 -35.73 10.50
CA ARG A 227 -4.90 -36.16 11.51
C ARG A 227 -3.48 -35.80 11.06
N HIS A 228 -3.17 -35.97 9.78
CA HIS A 228 -1.87 -35.58 9.23
C HIS A 228 -1.68 -34.08 9.34
N MET A 229 -2.69 -33.28 8.99
CA MET A 229 -2.63 -31.83 9.15
C MET A 229 -2.43 -31.43 10.61
N GLY A 230 -3.11 -32.09 11.54
CA GLY A 230 -2.91 -31.84 12.97
C GLY A 230 -1.47 -32.07 13.45
N ALA A 231 -0.81 -33.11 12.94
CA ALA A 231 0.61 -33.36 13.22
C ALA A 231 1.51 -32.27 12.61
N VAL A 232 1.27 -31.89 11.35
CA VAL A 232 2.02 -30.80 10.67
C VAL A 232 1.85 -29.48 11.43
N MET A 233 0.63 -29.13 11.84
CA MET A 233 0.37 -27.92 12.61
C MET A 233 1.10 -27.93 13.96
N ALA A 234 1.18 -29.07 14.64
CA ALA A 234 1.92 -29.15 15.91
C ALA A 234 3.42 -28.82 15.71
N GLU A 235 4.04 -29.34 14.66
CA GLU A 235 5.44 -29.05 14.34
C GLU A 235 5.65 -27.57 13.93
N ILE A 236 4.76 -27.01 13.11
CA ILE A 236 4.84 -25.60 12.70
C ILE A 236 4.71 -24.68 13.91
N CYS A 237 3.80 -25.00 14.86
CA CYS A 237 3.68 -24.22 16.09
C CYS A 237 4.97 -24.20 16.91
N LEU A 238 5.73 -25.29 16.94
CA LEU A 238 7.03 -25.33 17.60
C LEU A 238 8.06 -24.42 16.91
N LEU A 239 8.08 -24.37 15.58
CA LEU A 239 8.95 -23.46 14.82
C LEU A 239 8.60 -21.98 15.07
N TYR A 240 7.30 -21.65 15.13
CA TYR A 240 6.85 -20.29 15.35
C TYR A 240 7.15 -19.76 16.76
N THR A 241 7.16 -20.63 17.76
CA THR A 241 7.42 -20.27 19.18
C THR A 241 8.90 -20.36 19.56
N SER A 242 9.75 -20.91 18.69
CA SER A 242 11.19 -20.95 18.92
C SER A 242 11.77 -19.53 18.76
N PRO A 243 12.61 -19.05 19.70
CA PRO A 243 13.33 -17.81 19.47
C PRO A 243 14.17 -17.98 18.20
N SER A 244 14.01 -17.03 17.27
CA SER A 244 14.86 -16.96 16.09
C SER A 244 16.33 -16.91 16.50
N PRO A 245 17.23 -17.67 15.89
CA PRO A 245 18.65 -17.63 16.20
C PRO A 245 19.27 -16.26 16.00
#